data_d990961ea478ce64a323f6ad10f61189
#
_entry.id   d990961ea478ce64a323f6ad10f61189
#
_cell.length_a   1.000
_cell.length_b   1.000
_cell.length_c   1.000
_cell.angle_alpha   90.00
_cell.angle_beta   90.00
_cell.angle_gamma   90.00
#
_symmetry.space_group_name_H-M   'P 1'
#
loop_
_entity.id
_entity.type
_entity.pdbx_description
1 polymer ?
#
loop_
_entity_poly.entity_id
_entity_poly.type
_entity_poly.pdbx_seq_one_letter_code
_entity_poly.pdbx_strand_id
1 'polypeptide(L)'
;ETGEVIQKQMLPSGGGRPALQYQYNGRYKMALTAYMYVQEGRERLFLEVQDLFQNMVASDAYEIADMDIDMLEHAISRWMKQYPTISVMVFGIPGTEHQGKLKVMDYAIFQSQELFARLRSTYQMPVLIENDINAALFGYCQRQTIRQECTAGLYFPKKYPPGSALYIRGDIYRGANHMVGELDQLPLGVDWREQNISDEQQLRNMDLLIQSIACMYDPHALLIYCDTMDEALLKKLITIMKTE
;
A
#
# COMPACT_ATOMS: atom_id res chain seq x y z
N GLU A 1 -19.99 26.83 11.70
CA GLU A 1 -19.52 26.43 10.37
C GLU A 1 -18.33 25.49 10.58
N THR A 2 -18.42 24.27 10.08
CA THR A 2 -17.44 23.21 10.33
C THR A 2 -16.14 23.33 9.53
N GLY A 3 -16.13 24.16 8.46
CA GLY A 3 -15.00 24.31 7.56
C GLY A 3 -14.92 23.23 6.45
N GLU A 4 -15.91 22.31 6.39
CA GLU A 4 -15.98 21.27 5.35
C GLU A 4 -16.18 21.84 3.96
N VAL A 5 -16.81 23.01 3.89
CA VAL A 5 -17.19 23.68 2.63
C VAL A 5 -16.60 25.08 2.63
N ILE A 6 -16.01 25.45 1.52
CA ILE A 6 -15.47 26.78 1.26
C ILE A 6 -16.42 27.50 0.33
N GLN A 7 -16.83 28.72 0.71
CA GLN A 7 -17.60 29.58 -0.17
C GLN A 7 -16.66 30.15 -1.25
N LYS A 8 -17.00 29.95 -2.51
CA LYS A 8 -16.33 30.56 -3.67
C LYS A 8 -16.94 31.91 -3.99
N GLN A 9 -16.24 32.65 -4.87
CA GLN A 9 -16.74 33.91 -5.41
C GLN A 9 -18.07 33.71 -6.15
N MET A 10 -18.95 34.70 -6.03
CA MET A 10 -20.19 34.72 -6.75
C MET A 10 -19.96 34.72 -8.26
N LEU A 11 -20.66 33.84 -9.00
CA LEU A 11 -20.71 33.94 -10.45
C LEU A 11 -21.60 35.11 -10.84
N PRO A 12 -21.18 35.94 -11.81
CA PRO A 12 -22.05 36.96 -12.37
C PRO A 12 -23.28 36.27 -13.02
N SER A 13 -24.46 36.66 -12.60
CA SER A 13 -25.69 36.19 -13.23
C SER A 13 -26.10 37.17 -14.30
N GLY A 14 -26.45 36.71 -15.51
CA GLY A 14 -26.94 37.52 -16.61
C GLY A 14 -28.36 38.09 -16.42
N GLY A 15 -28.71 38.59 -15.18
CA GLY A 15 -29.96 39.23 -14.88
C GLY A 15 -30.74 38.72 -13.65
N GLY A 16 -30.15 37.87 -12.81
CA GLY A 16 -30.74 37.38 -11.56
C GLY A 16 -29.84 37.63 -10.33
N ARG A 17 -30.32 37.23 -9.15
CA ARG A 17 -29.49 37.27 -7.93
C ARG A 17 -28.28 36.37 -8.10
N PRO A 18 -27.05 36.86 -7.83
CA PRO A 18 -25.81 36.02 -7.91
C PRO A 18 -25.93 34.77 -7.05
N ALA A 19 -25.62 33.61 -7.63
CA ALA A 19 -25.64 32.35 -6.90
C ALA A 19 -24.36 32.20 -6.07
N LEU A 20 -24.51 31.84 -4.80
CA LEU A 20 -23.41 31.45 -3.95
C LEU A 20 -22.88 30.08 -4.39
N GLN A 21 -21.60 29.99 -4.71
CA GLN A 21 -20.94 28.73 -4.97
C GLN A 21 -20.22 28.23 -3.74
N TYR A 22 -20.34 26.94 -3.47
CA TYR A 22 -19.62 26.26 -2.43
C TYR A 22 -18.76 25.17 -3.04
N GLN A 23 -17.58 24.98 -2.50
CA GLN A 23 -16.68 23.91 -2.86
C GLN A 23 -16.34 23.10 -1.61
N TYR A 24 -16.29 21.79 -1.76
CA TYR A 24 -15.81 20.92 -0.70
C TYR A 24 -14.33 21.24 -0.36
N ASN A 25 -14.02 21.31 0.91
CA ASN A 25 -12.67 21.60 1.39
C ASN A 25 -11.86 20.30 1.49
N GLY A 26 -11.07 19.99 0.48
CA GLY A 26 -10.21 18.79 0.48
C GLY A 26 -9.23 18.73 1.67
N ARG A 27 -8.88 19.88 2.24
CA ARG A 27 -7.96 19.95 3.41
C ARG A 27 -8.67 20.04 4.74
N TYR A 28 -9.98 19.87 4.78
CA TYR A 28 -10.76 19.83 6.01
C TYR A 28 -10.28 18.72 6.96
N LYS A 29 -9.97 17.56 6.40
CA LYS A 29 -9.25 16.46 7.05
C LYS A 29 -8.18 15.95 6.10
N MET A 30 -7.07 15.48 6.66
CA MET A 30 -5.97 14.90 5.89
C MET A 30 -5.55 13.58 6.49
N ALA A 31 -4.89 12.76 5.70
CA ALA A 31 -4.25 11.52 6.13
C ALA A 31 -2.73 11.69 6.12
N LEU A 32 -2.06 11.14 7.15
CA LEU A 32 -0.63 10.87 7.11
C LEU A 32 -0.45 9.39 6.76
N THR A 33 0.19 9.11 5.62
CA THR A 33 0.52 7.76 5.18
C THR A 33 2.00 7.49 5.34
N ALA A 34 2.34 6.30 5.81
CA ALA A 34 3.70 5.80 5.90
C ALA A 34 3.79 4.47 5.15
N TYR A 35 4.70 4.34 4.20
CA TYR A 35 4.89 3.11 3.45
C TYR A 35 6.33 2.93 3.04
N MET A 36 6.72 1.69 2.73
CA MET A 36 8.07 1.35 2.30
C MET A 36 8.09 1.01 0.81
N TYR A 37 9.16 1.43 0.18
CA TYR A 37 9.39 1.18 -1.22
C TYR A 37 10.90 1.16 -1.53
N VAL A 38 11.32 0.26 -2.44
CA VAL A 38 12.70 0.23 -2.92
C VAL A 38 12.86 1.25 -4.04
N GLN A 39 13.63 2.29 -3.78
CA GLN A 39 13.96 3.31 -4.77
C GLN A 39 15.47 3.32 -5.04
N GLU A 40 15.88 3.18 -6.29
CA GLU A 40 17.31 3.16 -6.70
C GLU A 40 18.13 2.11 -5.94
N GLY A 41 17.54 0.94 -5.65
CA GLY A 41 18.16 -0.16 -4.93
C GLY A 41 18.28 0.02 -3.41
N ARG A 42 17.71 1.10 -2.85
CA ARG A 42 17.68 1.40 -1.42
C ARG A 42 16.26 1.31 -0.87
N GLU A 43 16.13 0.71 0.29
CA GLU A 43 14.85 0.64 1.00
C GLU A 43 14.58 1.98 1.69
N ARG A 44 13.47 2.60 1.33
CA ARG A 44 13.06 3.90 1.88
C ARG A 44 11.69 3.84 2.51
N LEU A 45 11.56 4.55 3.62
CA LEU A 45 10.27 4.87 4.22
C LEU A 45 9.80 6.23 3.69
N PHE A 46 8.62 6.26 3.13
CA PHE A 46 7.95 7.48 2.70
C PHE A 46 6.91 7.88 3.73
N LEU A 47 6.92 9.15 4.09
CA LEU A 47 5.86 9.80 4.85
C LEU A 47 5.18 10.82 3.96
N GLU A 48 3.88 10.68 3.74
CA GLU A 48 3.10 11.56 2.87
C GLU A 48 1.88 12.11 3.58
N VAL A 49 1.57 13.37 3.34
CA VAL A 49 0.30 13.98 3.74
C VAL A 49 -0.59 14.08 2.53
N GLN A 50 -1.78 13.51 2.62
CA GLN A 50 -2.76 13.50 1.53
C GLN A 50 -4.05 14.17 1.96
N ASP A 51 -4.66 14.92 1.04
CA ASP A 51 -5.97 15.54 1.24
C ASP A 51 -7.11 14.56 0.90
N LEU A 52 -8.38 14.98 1.14
CA LEU A 52 -9.55 14.15 0.86
C LEU A 52 -9.81 13.90 -0.64
N PHE A 53 -9.10 14.59 -1.52
CA PHE A 53 -9.12 14.34 -2.96
C PHE A 53 -7.96 13.46 -3.42
N GLN A 54 -7.21 12.87 -2.47
CA GLN A 54 -6.03 12.05 -2.72
C GLN A 54 -4.87 12.82 -3.39
N ASN A 55 -4.87 14.14 -3.30
CA ASN A 55 -3.70 14.91 -3.71
C ASN A 55 -2.62 14.82 -2.64
N MET A 56 -1.39 14.55 -3.06
CA MET A 56 -0.22 14.64 -2.19
C MET A 56 0.06 16.10 -1.87
N VAL A 57 -0.03 16.45 -0.58
CA VAL A 57 0.18 17.81 -0.06
C VAL A 57 1.65 18.00 0.31
N ALA A 58 2.28 16.98 0.87
CA ALA A 58 3.68 16.96 1.27
C ALA A 58 4.19 15.53 1.33
N SER A 59 5.49 15.36 1.14
CA SER A 59 6.17 14.06 1.18
C SER A 59 7.61 14.22 1.65
N ASP A 60 8.08 13.27 2.47
CA ASP A 60 9.49 13.04 2.81
C ASP A 60 9.85 11.58 2.61
N ALA A 61 11.13 11.32 2.34
CA ALA A 61 11.67 9.98 2.20
C ALA A 61 12.91 9.82 3.09
N TYR A 62 12.98 8.70 3.79
CA TYR A 62 14.08 8.34 4.71
C TYR A 62 14.66 6.99 4.33
N GLU A 63 15.97 6.81 4.43
CA GLU A 63 16.58 5.48 4.31
C GLU A 63 16.23 4.67 5.56
N ILE A 64 15.61 3.50 5.37
CA ILE A 64 15.10 2.70 6.49
C ILE A 64 16.24 2.15 7.36
N ALA A 65 17.41 1.89 6.77
CA ALA A 65 18.60 1.41 7.47
C ALA A 65 19.11 2.39 8.54
N ASP A 66 18.87 3.67 8.36
CA ASP A 66 19.32 4.75 9.23
C ASP A 66 18.23 5.21 10.20
N MET A 67 17.03 4.60 10.15
CA MET A 67 15.88 5.05 10.92
C MET A 67 15.63 4.19 12.15
N ASP A 68 15.54 4.84 13.29
CA ASP A 68 15.04 4.26 14.54
C ASP A 68 13.62 4.76 14.87
N ILE A 69 13.04 4.22 15.94
CA ILE A 69 11.68 4.57 16.37
C ILE A 69 11.57 6.05 16.77
N ASP A 70 12.57 6.60 17.43
CA ASP A 70 12.56 7.98 17.93
C ASP A 70 12.64 8.97 16.75
N MET A 71 13.44 8.66 15.73
CA MET A 71 13.50 9.43 14.48
C MET A 71 12.17 9.41 13.73
N LEU A 72 11.51 8.25 13.66
CA LEU A 72 10.18 8.11 13.04
C LEU A 72 9.13 8.93 13.80
N GLU A 73 9.09 8.83 15.12
CA GLU A 73 8.17 9.61 15.95
C GLU A 73 8.43 11.11 15.83
N HIS A 74 9.70 11.51 15.74
CA HIS A 74 10.05 12.91 15.51
C HIS A 74 9.58 13.42 14.15
N ALA A 75 9.77 12.64 13.09
CA ALA A 75 9.30 12.97 11.75
C ALA A 75 7.76 13.09 11.72
N ILE A 76 7.04 12.14 12.33
CA ILE A 76 5.58 12.19 12.47
C ILE A 76 5.16 13.45 13.25
N SER A 77 5.80 13.73 14.39
CA SER A 77 5.47 14.91 15.21
C SER A 77 5.64 16.22 14.43
N ARG A 78 6.66 16.31 13.59
CA ARG A 78 6.85 17.47 12.71
C ARG A 78 5.67 17.65 11.75
N TRP A 79 5.23 16.58 11.08
CA TRP A 79 4.10 16.62 10.17
C TRP A 79 2.78 16.95 10.88
N MET A 80 2.55 16.38 12.05
CA MET A 80 1.37 16.66 12.87
C MET A 80 1.27 18.13 13.29
N LYS A 81 2.41 18.76 13.59
CA LYS A 81 2.47 20.21 13.90
C LYS A 81 2.23 21.08 12.67
N GLN A 82 2.79 20.69 11.52
CA GLN A 82 2.68 21.44 10.28
C GLN A 82 1.29 21.33 9.64
N TYR A 83 0.64 20.18 9.81
CA TYR A 83 -0.68 19.87 9.23
C TYR A 83 -1.66 19.43 10.32
N PRO A 84 -2.20 20.38 11.11
CA PRO A 84 -3.05 20.06 12.27
C PRO A 84 -4.41 19.45 11.89
N THR A 85 -4.77 19.42 10.61
CA THR A 85 -5.97 18.76 10.11
C THR A 85 -5.76 17.29 9.75
N ILE A 86 -4.57 16.73 9.95
CA ILE A 86 -4.36 15.28 9.89
C ILE A 86 -5.24 14.62 10.95
N SER A 87 -6.07 13.68 10.54
CA SER A 87 -7.07 13.03 11.38
C SER A 87 -7.00 11.50 11.36
N VAL A 88 -6.10 10.95 10.59
CA VAL A 88 -5.82 9.51 10.50
C VAL A 88 -4.37 9.29 10.11
N MET A 89 -3.74 8.26 10.65
CA MET A 89 -2.45 7.73 10.18
C MET A 89 -2.68 6.35 9.57
N VAL A 90 -2.00 6.07 8.47
CA VAL A 90 -2.06 4.78 7.78
C VAL A 90 -0.65 4.28 7.50
N PHE A 91 -0.34 3.06 7.94
CA PHE A 91 0.93 2.41 7.70
C PHE A 91 0.74 1.24 6.76
N GLY A 92 1.33 1.33 5.55
CA GLY A 92 1.47 0.23 4.60
C GLY A 92 2.82 -0.44 4.83
N ILE A 93 2.83 -1.59 5.49
CA ILE A 93 4.06 -2.27 5.92
C ILE A 93 4.03 -3.75 5.52
N PRO A 94 5.21 -4.38 5.27
CA PRO A 94 5.28 -5.83 5.06
C PRO A 94 4.97 -6.55 6.37
N GLY A 95 3.72 -6.89 6.56
CA GLY A 95 3.19 -7.50 7.76
C GLY A 95 1.70 -7.29 7.92
N THR A 96 1.13 -7.78 9.00
CA THR A 96 -0.31 -7.74 9.25
C THR A 96 -0.61 -7.48 10.70
N GLU A 97 -1.69 -6.77 10.98
CA GLU A 97 -2.27 -6.65 12.31
C GLU A 97 -3.55 -7.48 12.39
N HIS A 98 -3.60 -8.41 13.33
CA HIS A 98 -4.80 -9.20 13.62
C HIS A 98 -5.05 -9.25 15.13
N GLN A 99 -6.26 -8.87 15.55
CA GLN A 99 -6.68 -8.84 16.97
C GLN A 99 -5.69 -8.05 17.88
N GLY A 100 -5.16 -6.93 17.37
CA GLY A 100 -4.20 -6.10 18.10
C GLY A 100 -2.78 -6.66 18.20
N LYS A 101 -2.51 -7.79 17.53
CA LYS A 101 -1.16 -8.35 17.43
C LYS A 101 -0.59 -8.06 16.05
N LEU A 102 0.56 -7.43 16.05
CA LEU A 102 1.32 -7.13 14.84
C LEU A 102 2.26 -8.29 14.52
N LYS A 103 2.24 -8.74 13.27
CA LYS A 103 3.18 -9.71 12.72
C LYS A 103 3.91 -9.05 11.56
N VAL A 104 5.07 -8.47 11.85
CA VAL A 104 6.00 -7.89 10.87
C VAL A 104 7.26 -8.73 10.89
N MET A 105 7.69 -9.23 9.74
CA MET A 105 8.82 -10.15 9.67
C MET A 105 10.12 -9.47 9.23
N ASP A 106 10.03 -8.40 8.44
CA ASP A 106 11.16 -7.93 7.64
C ASP A 106 11.86 -6.68 8.20
N TYR A 107 11.17 -5.85 9.04
CA TYR A 107 11.74 -4.59 9.52
C TYR A 107 11.61 -4.41 11.04
N ALA A 108 12.76 -4.36 11.72
CA ALA A 108 12.82 -4.24 13.18
C ALA A 108 12.08 -3.01 13.74
N ILE A 109 12.10 -1.89 13.03
CA ILE A 109 11.43 -0.65 13.43
C ILE A 109 9.91 -0.83 13.62
N PHE A 110 9.29 -1.73 12.84
CA PHE A 110 7.85 -1.99 12.92
C PHE A 110 7.48 -3.21 13.76
N GLN A 111 8.46 -3.96 14.27
CA GLN A 111 8.19 -5.10 15.17
C GLN A 111 7.73 -4.66 16.56
N SER A 112 7.92 -3.38 16.91
CA SER A 112 7.50 -2.83 18.20
C SER A 112 6.01 -2.50 18.22
N GLN A 113 5.22 -3.30 18.93
CA GLN A 113 3.83 -2.98 19.21
C GLN A 113 3.66 -1.66 19.97
N GLU A 114 4.69 -1.25 20.73
CA GLU A 114 4.68 -0.01 21.51
C GLU A 114 4.60 1.24 20.63
N LEU A 115 5.24 1.23 19.45
CA LEU A 115 5.20 2.35 18.52
C LEU A 115 3.76 2.74 18.18
N PHE A 116 2.97 1.80 17.71
CA PHE A 116 1.59 2.08 17.28
C PHE A 116 0.67 2.39 18.46
N ALA A 117 0.89 1.75 19.62
CA ALA A 117 0.18 2.09 20.84
C ALA A 117 0.47 3.53 21.31
N ARG A 118 1.74 3.96 21.27
CA ARG A 118 2.15 5.32 21.59
C ARG A 118 1.56 6.34 20.61
N LEU A 119 1.59 6.06 19.28
CA LEU A 119 0.98 6.94 18.30
C LEU A 119 -0.51 7.13 18.53
N ARG A 120 -1.25 6.03 18.78
CA ARG A 120 -2.70 6.07 19.08
C ARG A 120 -2.98 6.89 20.34
N SER A 121 -2.18 6.70 21.41
CA SER A 121 -2.37 7.42 22.68
C SER A 121 -1.96 8.90 22.60
N THR A 122 -0.87 9.21 21.90
CA THR A 122 -0.34 10.58 21.78
C THR A 122 -1.26 11.48 20.97
N TYR A 123 -1.73 10.97 19.82
CA TYR A 123 -2.49 11.79 18.88
C TYR A 123 -4.01 11.62 18.97
N GLN A 124 -4.50 10.66 19.77
CA GLN A 124 -5.93 10.43 20.00
C GLN A 124 -6.74 10.29 18.68
N MET A 125 -6.13 9.65 17.66
CA MET A 125 -6.73 9.44 16.35
C MET A 125 -6.55 8.00 15.90
N PRO A 126 -7.30 7.54 14.86
CA PRO A 126 -7.09 6.23 14.26
C PRO A 126 -5.68 6.10 13.68
N VAL A 127 -5.00 5.01 14.03
CA VAL A 127 -3.75 4.56 13.42
C VAL A 127 -4.02 3.18 12.83
N LEU A 128 -4.12 3.14 11.50
CA LEU A 128 -4.43 1.94 10.72
C LEU A 128 -3.13 1.32 10.22
N ILE A 129 -3.09 0.00 10.23
CA ILE A 129 -1.98 -0.77 9.68
C ILE A 129 -2.56 -1.71 8.63
N GLU A 130 -2.00 -1.66 7.45
CA GLU A 130 -2.36 -2.56 6.35
C GLU A 130 -1.10 -3.18 5.77
N ASN A 131 -1.23 -4.40 5.27
CA ASN A 131 -0.16 -5.02 4.49
C ASN A 131 0.12 -4.17 3.24
N ASP A 132 1.39 -4.00 2.89
CA ASP A 132 1.83 -3.14 1.78
C ASP A 132 1.27 -3.56 0.43
N ILE A 133 1.22 -4.87 0.13
CA ILE A 133 0.66 -5.40 -1.12
C ILE A 133 -0.86 -5.20 -1.15
N ASN A 134 -1.54 -5.43 -0.03
CA ASN A 134 -2.96 -5.14 0.13
C ASN A 134 -3.26 -3.67 -0.14
N ALA A 135 -2.49 -2.78 0.48
CA ALA A 135 -2.65 -1.33 0.30
C ALA A 135 -2.40 -0.91 -1.15
N ALA A 136 -1.36 -1.44 -1.79
CA ALA A 136 -1.02 -1.16 -3.19
C ALA A 136 -2.12 -1.64 -4.15
N LEU A 137 -2.61 -2.87 -3.98
CA LEU A 137 -3.70 -3.42 -4.81
C LEU A 137 -4.99 -2.64 -4.61
N PHE A 138 -5.36 -2.33 -3.36
CA PHE A 138 -6.54 -1.54 -3.05
C PHE A 138 -6.48 -0.16 -3.73
N GLY A 139 -5.36 0.55 -3.55
CA GLY A 139 -5.15 1.86 -4.14
C GLY A 139 -5.22 1.83 -5.68
N TYR A 140 -4.62 0.83 -6.31
CA TYR A 140 -4.72 0.64 -7.75
C TYR A 140 -6.17 0.42 -8.21
N CYS A 141 -6.90 -0.50 -7.58
CA CYS A 141 -8.28 -0.82 -7.93
C CYS A 141 -9.22 0.38 -7.75
N GLN A 142 -9.04 1.15 -6.68
CA GLN A 142 -9.82 2.37 -6.44
C GLN A 142 -9.53 3.45 -7.49
N ARG A 143 -8.27 3.67 -7.82
CA ARG A 143 -7.85 4.70 -8.78
C ARG A 143 -8.29 4.39 -10.20
N GLN A 144 -8.27 3.12 -10.61
CA GLN A 144 -8.72 2.68 -11.93
C GLN A 144 -10.23 2.46 -12.00
N THR A 145 -10.95 2.67 -10.89
CA THR A 145 -12.40 2.40 -10.80
C THR A 145 -12.72 0.97 -11.23
N ILE A 146 -11.88 0.01 -10.82
CA ILE A 146 -12.06 -1.41 -11.14
C ILE A 146 -13.30 -1.91 -10.41
N ARG A 147 -14.29 -2.35 -11.18
CA ARG A 147 -15.56 -2.92 -10.68
C ARG A 147 -15.64 -4.44 -10.85
N GLN A 148 -14.55 -5.05 -11.24
CA GLN A 148 -14.48 -6.50 -11.43
C GLN A 148 -14.65 -7.22 -10.10
N GLU A 149 -15.26 -8.41 -10.14
CA GLU A 149 -15.56 -9.16 -8.92
C GLU A 149 -14.31 -9.67 -8.21
N CYS A 150 -13.24 -9.98 -8.95
CA CYS A 150 -11.98 -10.47 -8.40
C CYS A 150 -10.79 -9.91 -9.18
N THR A 151 -9.85 -9.30 -8.49
CA THR A 151 -8.55 -8.88 -9.00
C THR A 151 -7.48 -9.37 -8.03
N ALA A 152 -6.43 -10.00 -8.53
CA ALA A 152 -5.30 -10.43 -7.72
C ALA A 152 -4.07 -9.56 -7.99
N GLY A 153 -3.26 -9.33 -6.96
CA GLY A 153 -1.95 -8.71 -7.04
C GLY A 153 -0.87 -9.70 -6.61
N LEU A 154 0.22 -9.76 -7.33
CA LEU A 154 1.43 -10.52 -6.99
C LEU A 154 2.61 -9.56 -6.95
N TYR A 155 3.42 -9.66 -5.91
CA TYR A 155 4.66 -8.92 -5.78
C TYR A 155 5.83 -9.85 -5.59
N PHE A 156 6.86 -9.68 -6.42
CA PHE A 156 8.11 -10.41 -6.39
C PHE A 156 9.24 -9.45 -6.02
N PRO A 157 9.49 -9.26 -4.72
CA PRO A 157 10.60 -8.43 -4.25
C PRO A 157 11.95 -9.12 -4.51
N LYS A 158 13.01 -8.31 -4.63
CA LYS A 158 14.36 -8.84 -4.85
C LYS A 158 14.92 -9.58 -3.66
N LYS A 159 14.58 -9.18 -2.44
CA LYS A 159 15.23 -9.65 -1.20
C LYS A 159 14.34 -10.54 -0.33
N TYR A 160 13.04 -10.49 -0.50
CA TYR A 160 12.05 -11.11 0.38
C TYR A 160 11.21 -12.12 -0.38
N PRO A 161 10.55 -13.04 0.32
CA PRO A 161 9.56 -13.92 -0.31
C PRO A 161 8.48 -13.13 -1.04
N PRO A 162 7.89 -13.71 -2.10
CA PRO A 162 6.78 -13.08 -2.79
C PRO A 162 5.53 -13.04 -1.92
N GLY A 163 4.71 -12.03 -2.17
CA GLY A 163 3.42 -11.88 -1.53
C GLY A 163 2.29 -11.68 -2.54
N SER A 164 1.06 -11.87 -2.10
CA SER A 164 -0.10 -11.56 -2.93
C SER A 164 -1.18 -10.84 -2.16
N ALA A 165 -2.10 -10.21 -2.90
CA ALA A 165 -3.32 -9.61 -2.38
C ALA A 165 -4.50 -10.00 -3.25
N LEU A 166 -5.69 -10.04 -2.67
CA LEU A 166 -6.93 -10.29 -3.37
C LEU A 166 -7.93 -9.16 -3.13
N TYR A 167 -8.37 -8.53 -4.21
CA TYR A 167 -9.43 -7.56 -4.19
C TYR A 167 -10.70 -8.20 -4.72
N ILE A 168 -11.68 -8.38 -3.84
CA ILE A 168 -12.92 -9.09 -4.13
C ILE A 168 -14.11 -8.21 -3.77
N ARG A 169 -14.99 -7.97 -4.75
CA ARG A 169 -16.25 -7.22 -4.56
C ARG A 169 -16.08 -5.86 -3.90
N GLY A 170 -15.01 -5.16 -4.24
CA GLY A 170 -14.81 -3.78 -3.77
C GLY A 170 -13.93 -3.62 -2.55
N ASP A 171 -13.41 -4.71 -1.96
CA ASP A 171 -12.52 -4.67 -0.81
C ASP A 171 -11.41 -5.74 -0.87
N ILE A 172 -10.40 -5.58 -0.04
CA ILE A 172 -9.32 -6.55 0.13
C ILE A 172 -9.82 -7.75 0.94
N TYR A 173 -9.62 -8.94 0.41
CA TYR A 173 -9.91 -10.18 1.12
C TYR A 173 -8.73 -10.61 1.97
N ARG A 174 -8.81 -10.41 3.28
CA ARG A 174 -7.73 -10.69 4.24
C ARG A 174 -7.78 -12.10 4.82
N GLY A 175 -8.88 -12.82 4.64
CA GLY A 175 -9.11 -14.13 5.31
C GLY A 175 -9.42 -13.99 6.81
N ALA A 176 -9.63 -15.13 7.45
CA ALA A 176 -10.04 -15.18 8.86
C ALA A 176 -8.94 -14.72 9.84
N ASN A 177 -7.68 -14.90 9.48
CA ASN A 177 -6.53 -14.61 10.33
C ASN A 177 -5.58 -13.57 9.69
N HIS A 178 -6.04 -12.84 8.68
CA HIS A 178 -5.25 -11.90 7.91
C HIS A 178 -3.96 -12.50 7.31
N MET A 179 -4.03 -13.77 6.89
CA MET A 179 -2.89 -14.51 6.34
C MET A 179 -3.04 -14.80 4.84
N VAL A 180 -4.06 -14.26 4.20
CA VAL A 180 -4.20 -14.38 2.74
C VAL A 180 -3.08 -13.62 2.07
N GLY A 181 -2.37 -14.29 1.17
CA GLY A 181 -1.28 -13.69 0.43
C GLY A 181 0.12 -14.08 0.87
N GLU A 182 0.27 -14.79 1.98
CA GLU A 182 1.55 -15.32 2.48
C GLU A 182 2.01 -16.51 1.62
N LEU A 183 2.53 -16.22 0.43
CA LEU A 183 2.85 -17.24 -0.59
C LEU A 183 4.05 -18.11 -0.24
N ASP A 184 4.92 -17.66 0.63
CA ASP A 184 6.06 -18.46 1.13
C ASP A 184 5.62 -19.67 1.96
N GLN A 185 4.37 -19.68 2.43
CA GLN A 185 3.78 -20.81 3.16
C GLN A 185 3.22 -21.91 2.22
N LEU A 186 3.18 -21.67 0.91
CA LEU A 186 2.75 -22.68 -0.03
C LEU A 186 3.79 -23.80 -0.18
N PRO A 187 3.38 -25.08 -0.14
CA PRO A 187 4.31 -26.22 -0.20
C PRO A 187 4.78 -26.49 -1.65
N LEU A 188 5.33 -25.51 -2.31
CA LEU A 188 5.80 -25.59 -3.71
C LEU A 188 7.23 -26.12 -3.85
N GLY A 189 7.93 -26.33 -2.73
CA GLY A 189 9.32 -26.79 -2.74
C GLY A 189 10.31 -25.74 -3.26
N VAL A 190 9.94 -24.46 -3.23
CA VAL A 190 10.76 -23.32 -3.65
C VAL A 190 11.35 -22.64 -2.42
N ASP A 191 12.66 -22.44 -2.39
CA ASP A 191 13.29 -21.54 -1.44
C ASP A 191 13.27 -20.11 -1.97
N TRP A 192 12.29 -19.32 -1.54
CA TRP A 192 12.10 -17.93 -1.96
C TRP A 192 13.19 -16.98 -1.46
N ARG A 193 14.06 -17.41 -0.54
CA ARG A 193 15.18 -16.62 0.00
C ARG A 193 16.48 -16.88 -0.73
N GLU A 194 16.51 -17.87 -1.63
CA GLU A 194 17.66 -18.14 -2.49
C GLU A 194 17.85 -17.01 -3.52
N GLN A 195 18.93 -16.25 -3.38
CA GLN A 195 19.18 -15.06 -4.21
C GLN A 195 19.97 -15.35 -5.50
N ASN A 196 20.62 -16.52 -5.60
CA ASN A 196 21.51 -16.87 -6.72
C ASN A 196 20.86 -17.86 -7.68
N ILE A 197 19.58 -17.66 -8.02
CA ILE A 197 18.88 -18.49 -9.00
C ILE A 197 19.05 -17.90 -10.41
N SER A 198 19.02 -18.75 -11.43
CA SER A 198 19.01 -18.29 -12.82
C SER A 198 17.66 -17.61 -13.17
N ASP A 199 17.68 -16.75 -14.20
CA ASP A 199 16.48 -16.15 -14.77
C ASP A 199 15.41 -17.20 -15.09
N GLU A 200 15.83 -18.34 -15.64
CA GLU A 200 14.91 -19.43 -15.99
C GLU A 200 14.25 -20.05 -14.77
N GLN A 201 14.98 -20.24 -13.67
CA GLN A 201 14.43 -20.72 -12.43
C GLN A 201 13.50 -19.69 -11.79
N GLN A 202 13.88 -18.42 -11.84
CA GLN A 202 13.02 -17.33 -11.36
C GLN A 202 11.68 -17.31 -12.11
N LEU A 203 11.73 -17.39 -13.44
CA LEU A 203 10.52 -17.42 -14.27
C LEU A 203 9.62 -18.62 -13.96
N ARG A 204 10.18 -19.81 -13.78
CA ARG A 204 9.41 -21.01 -13.40
C ARG A 204 8.75 -20.83 -12.02
N ASN A 205 9.47 -20.28 -11.06
CA ASN A 205 8.92 -20.03 -9.72
C ASN A 205 7.77 -19.01 -9.76
N MET A 206 7.93 -17.95 -10.59
CA MET A 206 6.87 -16.97 -10.81
C MET A 206 5.63 -17.61 -11.47
N ASP A 207 5.83 -18.42 -12.50
CA ASP A 207 4.77 -19.11 -13.21
C ASP A 207 3.97 -20.04 -12.30
N LEU A 208 4.64 -20.82 -11.45
CA LEU A 208 3.99 -21.64 -10.43
C LEU A 208 3.02 -20.85 -9.53
N LEU A 209 3.44 -19.67 -9.09
CA LEU A 209 2.58 -18.80 -8.26
C LEU A 209 1.44 -18.20 -9.06
N ILE A 210 1.71 -17.75 -10.28
CA ILE A 210 0.70 -17.20 -11.20
C ILE A 210 -0.38 -18.24 -11.46
N GLN A 211 0.01 -19.46 -11.83
CA GLN A 211 -0.94 -20.55 -12.05
C GLN A 211 -1.70 -20.94 -10.80
N SER A 212 -1.02 -20.99 -9.64
CA SER A 212 -1.68 -21.28 -8.37
C SER A 212 -2.79 -20.26 -8.06
N ILE A 213 -2.50 -18.98 -8.21
CA ILE A 213 -3.48 -17.91 -7.99
C ILE A 213 -4.60 -17.96 -9.03
N ALA A 214 -4.26 -18.20 -10.30
CA ALA A 214 -5.24 -18.30 -11.36
C ALA A 214 -6.20 -19.48 -11.12
N CYS A 215 -5.68 -20.65 -10.77
CA CYS A 215 -6.50 -21.83 -10.50
C CYS A 215 -7.38 -21.71 -9.25
N MET A 216 -6.88 -21.08 -8.19
CA MET A 216 -7.62 -20.96 -6.93
C MET A 216 -8.69 -19.88 -6.94
N TYR A 217 -8.47 -18.78 -7.66
CA TYR A 217 -9.33 -17.60 -7.54
C TYR A 217 -9.98 -17.16 -8.84
N ASP A 218 -9.53 -17.69 -9.98
CA ASP A 218 -10.02 -17.33 -11.33
C ASP A 218 -10.23 -15.80 -11.47
N PRO A 219 -9.17 -15.00 -11.23
CA PRO A 219 -9.32 -13.55 -11.18
C PRO A 219 -9.56 -12.97 -12.57
N HIS A 220 -10.38 -11.92 -12.67
CA HIS A 220 -10.59 -11.17 -13.92
C HIS A 220 -9.32 -10.44 -14.39
N ALA A 221 -8.44 -10.08 -13.44
CA ALA A 221 -7.18 -9.44 -13.72
C ALA A 221 -6.12 -9.87 -12.69
N LEU A 222 -4.89 -10.04 -13.15
CA LEU A 222 -3.73 -10.29 -12.34
C LEU A 222 -2.70 -9.18 -12.55
N LEU A 223 -2.37 -8.48 -11.48
CA LEU A 223 -1.36 -7.42 -11.47
C LEU A 223 -0.06 -8.00 -10.92
N ILE A 224 1.01 -7.89 -11.68
CA ILE A 224 2.31 -8.43 -11.29
C ILE A 224 3.29 -7.27 -11.11
N TYR A 225 3.86 -7.18 -9.92
CA TYR A 225 4.98 -6.31 -9.61
C TYR A 225 6.23 -7.16 -9.37
N CYS A 226 7.35 -6.75 -9.93
CA CYS A 226 8.61 -7.45 -9.74
C CYS A 226 9.77 -6.44 -9.79
N ASP A 227 10.60 -6.40 -8.75
CA ASP A 227 11.74 -5.47 -8.65
C ASP A 227 12.81 -5.70 -9.71
N THR A 228 12.92 -6.93 -10.22
CA THR A 228 13.95 -7.35 -11.18
C THR A 228 13.43 -7.54 -12.59
N MET A 229 12.14 -7.25 -12.85
CA MET A 229 11.52 -7.46 -14.15
C MET A 229 11.99 -6.41 -15.15
N ASP A 230 12.67 -6.86 -16.18
CA ASP A 230 12.93 -6.06 -17.38
C ASP A 230 12.02 -6.52 -18.55
N GLU A 231 12.11 -5.82 -19.66
CA GLU A 231 11.29 -6.13 -20.84
C GLU A 231 11.60 -7.52 -21.44
N ALA A 232 12.85 -7.98 -21.35
CA ALA A 232 13.25 -9.28 -21.88
C ALA A 232 12.69 -10.41 -21.02
N LEU A 233 12.78 -10.28 -19.70
CA LEU A 233 12.23 -11.23 -18.74
C LEU A 233 10.71 -11.31 -18.83
N LEU A 234 10.04 -10.17 -18.98
CA LEU A 234 8.60 -10.10 -19.18
C LEU A 234 8.14 -10.84 -20.43
N LYS A 235 8.84 -10.67 -21.57
CA LYS A 235 8.54 -11.40 -22.81
C LYS A 235 8.70 -12.90 -22.65
N LYS A 236 9.73 -13.35 -21.92
CA LYS A 236 9.92 -14.78 -21.62
C LYS A 236 8.78 -15.32 -20.75
N LEU A 237 8.40 -14.60 -19.68
CA LEU A 237 7.29 -15.00 -18.81
C LEU A 237 5.98 -15.15 -19.60
N ILE A 238 5.63 -14.16 -20.41
CA ILE A 238 4.43 -14.21 -21.27
C ILE A 238 4.48 -15.41 -22.24
N THR A 239 5.67 -15.80 -22.71
CA THR A 239 5.82 -16.95 -23.59
C THR A 239 5.57 -18.26 -22.86
N ILE A 240 6.08 -18.41 -21.63
CA ILE A 240 5.84 -19.58 -20.79
C ILE A 240 4.34 -19.72 -20.52
N MET A 241 3.69 -18.66 -20.04
CA MET A 241 2.25 -18.64 -19.74
C MET A 241 1.32 -18.96 -20.92
N LYS A 242 1.80 -18.80 -22.17
CA LYS A 242 1.02 -19.11 -23.38
C LYS A 242 1.18 -20.54 -23.89
N THR A 243 2.19 -21.25 -23.38
CA THR A 243 2.52 -22.61 -23.84
C THR A 243 1.93 -23.71 -22.97
N GLU A 244 1.36 -23.35 -21.85
CA GLU A 244 0.64 -24.23 -20.92
C GLU A 244 -0.87 -23.89 -20.89
#